data_eb6584d0575850c4ea2cf6a1b56b3f86
#
_entry.id   eb6584d0575850c4ea2cf6a1b56b3f86
#
_cell.length_a   1.000
_cell.length_b   1.000
_cell.length_c   1.000
_cell.angle_alpha   90.00
_cell.angle_beta   90.00
_cell.angle_gamma   90.00
#
_symmetry.space_group_name_H-M   'P 1'
#
loop_
_entity.id
_entity.type
_entity.pdbx_description
1 polymer ?
#
loop_
_entity_poly.entity_id
_entity_poly.type
_entity_poly.pdbx_seq_one_letter_code
_entity_poly.pdbx_strand_id
1 'polypeptide(L)'
;MPPYAEGTGLPWDVSVPDAVAAIAAARASHGDTFAVHSGQDHYLFTFSPTGVESFYGLPEEKASKGVADYLMLRRKLPDEIFDGRRILPGTLFRRDDVAGYLTNLDRALEQTTAELGSSGSLDVFDLTRRLGHRMGLASWAGPGSAVGETFDRLARAFDTLDGADAFVHPDAMAAVAASNKRAERAALDEVADIVAAAVRRWDADDMNDQGLFGRIVDAWSSQPPDIRLRGIAFDVALIHIASMSNLAAALGWVLVDLLEHPAHLARVVAGDTDLAQRCALESTRLAQRSIMSRTVLSPVSLDTGDISYQVPPGWTIATLLPLLNTSAAPGLENWDPDRWTRHRLTDEKALPSPMLVTAFGHGRHSCPAQPFSLSAMTAAMTHLFGRYRMTPSWTTHPRPVPAQIGGVARADGPCRLDYVCG
;
A
#
# COMPACT_ATOMS: atom_id res chain seq x y z
N MET A 1 -2.54 24.78 -23.36
CA MET A 1 -1.92 23.50 -22.94
C MET A 1 -1.06 23.78 -21.73
N PRO A 2 -0.93 22.84 -20.79
CA PRO A 2 -0.02 22.99 -19.66
C PRO A 2 1.44 23.04 -20.15
N PRO A 3 2.37 23.68 -19.41
CA PRO A 3 3.79 23.61 -19.72
C PRO A 3 4.30 22.17 -19.63
N TYR A 4 5.22 21.80 -20.50
CA TYR A 4 5.87 20.49 -20.46
C TYR A 4 7.17 20.57 -19.64
N ALA A 5 7.32 19.64 -18.68
CA ALA A 5 8.56 19.46 -17.93
C ALA A 5 9.50 18.53 -18.72
N GLU A 6 10.21 19.11 -19.69
CA GLU A 6 11.15 18.37 -20.53
C GLU A 6 12.26 17.74 -19.69
N GLY A 7 12.65 16.50 -20.05
CA GLY A 7 13.67 15.75 -19.32
C GLY A 7 13.21 15.11 -18.00
N THR A 8 11.97 15.34 -17.58
CA THR A 8 11.38 14.67 -16.44
C THR A 8 10.70 13.38 -16.91
N GLY A 9 11.04 12.24 -16.27
CA GLY A 9 10.43 10.93 -16.55
C GLY A 9 10.06 10.20 -15.27
N LEU A 10 9.36 9.07 -15.40
CA LEU A 10 8.91 8.27 -14.27
C LEU A 10 9.76 7.00 -14.12
N PRO A 11 9.98 6.50 -12.90
CA PRO A 11 11.02 5.50 -12.60
C PRO A 11 10.81 4.14 -13.27
N TRP A 12 9.63 3.81 -13.72
CA TRP A 12 9.35 2.59 -14.48
C TRP A 12 9.70 2.67 -15.97
N ASP A 13 9.99 3.86 -16.50
CA ASP A 13 10.37 4.07 -17.89
C ASP A 13 11.81 4.58 -18.04
N VAL A 14 12.28 5.37 -17.06
CA VAL A 14 13.63 5.97 -17.07
C VAL A 14 14.28 5.83 -15.70
N SER A 15 15.61 5.77 -15.67
CA SER A 15 16.36 5.75 -14.41
C SER A 15 16.29 7.11 -13.72
N VAL A 16 15.62 7.17 -12.58
CA VAL A 16 15.46 8.39 -11.76
C VAL A 16 15.96 8.10 -10.35
N PRO A 17 17.05 8.72 -9.89
CA PRO A 17 17.60 8.47 -8.54
C PRO A 17 16.64 8.89 -7.42
N ASP A 18 15.92 10.00 -7.60
CA ASP A 18 14.88 10.49 -6.68
C ASP A 18 13.70 11.04 -7.49
N ALA A 19 12.67 10.23 -7.62
CA ALA A 19 11.50 10.56 -8.41
C ALA A 19 10.66 11.68 -7.77
N VAL A 20 10.62 11.76 -6.43
CA VAL A 20 9.88 12.83 -5.75
C VAL A 20 10.59 14.16 -5.92
N ALA A 21 11.92 14.18 -5.77
CA ALA A 21 12.72 15.38 -6.01
C ALA A 21 12.63 15.85 -7.48
N ALA A 22 12.62 14.92 -8.44
CA ALA A 22 12.45 15.26 -9.86
C ALA A 22 11.11 15.95 -10.15
N ILE A 23 10.02 15.42 -9.62
CA ILE A 23 8.68 16.04 -9.76
C ILE A 23 8.59 17.36 -8.98
N ALA A 24 9.24 17.46 -7.80
CA ALA A 24 9.30 18.71 -7.05
C ALA A 24 10.05 19.81 -7.82
N ALA A 25 11.15 19.48 -8.48
CA ALA A 25 11.91 20.41 -9.32
C ALA A 25 11.09 20.84 -10.54
N ALA A 26 10.37 19.92 -11.20
CA ALA A 26 9.45 20.25 -12.27
C ALA A 26 8.34 21.21 -11.81
N ARG A 27 7.75 20.97 -10.63
CA ARG A 27 6.76 21.86 -10.00
C ARG A 27 7.33 23.25 -9.74
N ALA A 28 8.54 23.35 -9.22
CA ALA A 28 9.20 24.63 -8.94
C ALA A 28 9.47 25.44 -10.23
N SER A 29 9.76 24.75 -11.34
CA SER A 29 10.08 25.38 -12.63
C SER A 29 8.85 25.74 -13.46
N HIS A 30 7.77 24.96 -13.36
CA HIS A 30 6.61 25.07 -14.26
C HIS A 30 5.30 25.46 -13.54
N GLY A 31 5.33 25.59 -12.21
CA GLY A 31 4.14 25.86 -11.38
C GLY A 31 3.40 24.57 -10.99
N ASP A 32 2.23 24.76 -10.36
CA ASP A 32 1.46 23.66 -9.75
C ASP A 32 0.77 22.73 -10.77
N THR A 33 0.77 23.07 -12.06
CA THR A 33 0.18 22.20 -13.08
C THR A 33 1.06 22.15 -14.33
N PHE A 34 1.56 20.96 -14.66
CA PHE A 34 2.46 20.73 -15.78
C PHE A 34 2.30 19.31 -16.35
N ALA A 35 2.73 19.14 -17.60
CA ALA A 35 2.73 17.85 -18.27
C ALA A 35 4.10 17.18 -18.21
N VAL A 36 4.10 15.85 -18.06
CA VAL A 36 5.29 14.99 -18.17
C VAL A 36 5.02 13.95 -19.26
N HIS A 37 6.00 13.72 -20.11
CA HIS A 37 6.00 12.63 -21.06
C HIS A 37 7.00 11.56 -20.58
N SER A 38 6.52 10.36 -20.30
CA SER A 38 7.36 9.25 -19.82
C SER A 38 7.03 7.98 -20.60
N GLY A 39 8.03 7.43 -21.28
CA GLY A 39 7.82 6.31 -22.20
C GLY A 39 6.85 6.66 -23.32
N GLN A 40 5.71 6.01 -23.35
CA GLN A 40 4.62 6.28 -24.30
C GLN A 40 3.45 7.05 -23.65
N ASP A 41 3.55 7.33 -22.35
CA ASP A 41 2.46 7.86 -21.56
C ASP A 41 2.59 9.37 -21.35
N HIS A 42 1.45 10.06 -21.32
CA HIS A 42 1.33 11.47 -21.02
C HIS A 42 0.67 11.66 -19.66
N TYR A 43 1.34 12.37 -18.77
CA TYR A 43 0.85 12.69 -17.43
C TYR A 43 0.59 14.18 -17.31
N LEU A 44 -0.56 14.56 -16.74
CA LEU A 44 -0.86 15.91 -16.30
C LEU A 44 -0.81 15.94 -14.78
N PHE A 45 0.27 16.46 -14.21
CA PHE A 45 0.38 16.65 -12.77
C PHE A 45 -0.33 17.92 -12.32
N THR A 46 -1.01 17.85 -11.16
CA THR A 46 -1.60 19.00 -10.49
C THR A 46 -1.36 18.97 -8.98
N PHE A 47 -1.02 20.13 -8.41
CA PHE A 47 -0.69 20.32 -7.00
C PHE A 47 -1.43 21.52 -6.38
N SER A 48 -2.10 22.37 -7.20
CA SER A 48 -2.90 23.47 -6.65
C SER A 48 -4.11 22.93 -5.87
N PRO A 49 -4.57 23.62 -4.83
CA PRO A 49 -5.73 23.18 -4.04
C PRO A 49 -6.95 22.88 -4.93
N THR A 50 -7.33 23.79 -5.80
CA THR A 50 -8.45 23.60 -6.74
C THR A 50 -8.19 22.46 -7.72
N GLY A 51 -6.95 22.33 -8.23
CA GLY A 51 -6.58 21.25 -9.14
C GLY A 51 -6.70 19.88 -8.49
N VAL A 52 -6.29 19.74 -7.24
CA VAL A 52 -6.43 18.49 -6.47
C VAL A 52 -7.89 18.19 -6.17
N GLU A 53 -8.70 19.19 -5.79
CA GLU A 53 -10.15 19.03 -5.63
C GLU A 53 -10.83 18.60 -6.92
N SER A 54 -10.48 19.26 -8.03
CA SER A 54 -10.96 18.90 -9.36
C SER A 54 -10.59 17.46 -9.73
N PHE A 55 -9.32 17.04 -9.47
CA PHE A 55 -8.86 15.68 -9.68
C PHE A 55 -9.71 14.64 -8.91
N TYR A 56 -9.96 14.86 -7.61
CA TYR A 56 -10.79 13.96 -6.82
C TYR A 56 -12.27 13.99 -7.22
N GLY A 57 -12.74 15.11 -7.76
CA GLY A 57 -14.12 15.31 -8.23
C GLY A 57 -14.43 14.72 -9.61
N LEU A 58 -13.41 14.30 -10.40
CA LEU A 58 -13.65 13.73 -11.72
C LEU A 58 -14.53 12.47 -11.65
N PRO A 59 -15.51 12.32 -12.56
CA PRO A 59 -16.33 11.10 -12.65
C PRO A 59 -15.47 9.89 -13.05
N GLU A 60 -15.68 8.73 -12.38
CA GLU A 60 -14.90 7.50 -12.62
C GLU A 60 -15.07 6.98 -14.06
N GLU A 61 -16.26 7.14 -14.62
CA GLU A 61 -16.58 6.76 -16.00
C GLU A 61 -15.88 7.62 -17.07
N LYS A 62 -15.35 8.80 -16.69
CA LYS A 62 -14.62 9.70 -17.59
C LYS A 62 -13.11 9.68 -17.36
N ALA A 63 -12.69 9.55 -16.09
CA ALA A 63 -11.29 9.47 -15.70
C ALA A 63 -11.17 8.45 -14.56
N SER A 64 -10.65 7.26 -14.86
CA SER A 64 -10.71 6.10 -13.99
C SER A 64 -9.41 5.86 -13.25
N LYS A 65 -9.53 5.77 -11.91
CA LYS A 65 -8.46 5.26 -11.06
C LYS A 65 -8.28 3.76 -11.27
N GLY A 66 -9.37 3.01 -11.38
CA GLY A 66 -9.32 1.56 -11.58
C GLY A 66 -8.57 1.18 -12.86
N VAL A 67 -8.76 1.93 -13.95
CA VAL A 67 -8.00 1.73 -15.20
C VAL A 67 -6.53 2.13 -15.04
N ALA A 68 -6.23 3.22 -14.34
CA ALA A 68 -4.85 3.62 -14.06
C ALA A 68 -4.11 2.55 -13.24
N ASP A 69 -4.73 2.03 -12.18
CA ASP A 69 -4.15 0.96 -11.36
C ASP A 69 -3.95 -0.33 -12.18
N TYR A 70 -4.94 -0.72 -13.01
CA TYR A 70 -4.83 -1.88 -13.89
C TYR A 70 -3.66 -1.73 -14.88
N LEU A 71 -3.54 -0.59 -15.55
CA LEU A 71 -2.47 -0.33 -16.52
C LEU A 71 -1.08 -0.36 -15.85
N MET A 72 -0.99 0.08 -14.58
CA MET A 72 0.24 -0.01 -13.81
C MET A 72 0.56 -1.45 -13.41
N LEU A 73 -0.38 -2.15 -12.79
CA LEU A 73 -0.17 -3.50 -12.29
C LEU A 73 0.12 -4.51 -13.40
N ARG A 74 -0.53 -4.40 -14.56
CA ARG A 74 -0.29 -5.29 -15.69
C ARG A 74 1.11 -5.17 -16.29
N ARG A 75 1.90 -4.14 -15.97
CA ARG A 75 3.31 -4.07 -16.36
C ARG A 75 4.12 -5.20 -15.70
N LYS A 76 3.78 -5.58 -14.48
CA LYS A 76 4.44 -6.61 -13.69
C LYS A 76 3.66 -7.92 -13.66
N LEU A 77 2.36 -7.86 -13.35
CA LEU A 77 1.54 -9.06 -13.12
C LEU A 77 1.09 -9.71 -14.42
N PRO A 78 0.97 -11.05 -14.46
CA PRO A 78 0.37 -11.77 -15.57
C PRO A 78 -1.04 -11.28 -15.87
N ASP A 79 -1.40 -11.21 -17.17
CA ASP A 79 -2.70 -10.69 -17.58
C ASP A 79 -3.85 -11.57 -17.06
N GLU A 80 -3.60 -12.86 -16.88
CA GLU A 80 -4.55 -13.87 -16.40
C GLU A 80 -5.13 -13.53 -15.01
N ILE A 81 -4.37 -12.84 -14.16
CA ILE A 81 -4.84 -12.45 -12.82
C ILE A 81 -6.02 -11.46 -12.89
N PHE A 82 -6.16 -10.75 -14.00
CA PHE A 82 -7.21 -9.75 -14.20
C PHE A 82 -8.46 -10.32 -14.90
N ASP A 83 -8.43 -11.57 -15.33
CA ASP A 83 -9.54 -12.22 -16.02
C ASP A 83 -10.68 -12.61 -15.06
N GLY A 84 -11.91 -12.55 -15.56
CA GLY A 84 -13.10 -13.02 -14.89
C GLY A 84 -13.74 -12.02 -13.91
N ARG A 85 -14.63 -12.55 -13.05
CA ARG A 85 -15.35 -11.76 -12.04
C ARG A 85 -14.41 -11.35 -10.92
N ARG A 86 -14.63 -10.16 -10.38
CA ARG A 86 -13.90 -9.65 -9.22
C ARG A 86 -14.86 -9.27 -8.10
N ILE A 87 -14.44 -9.52 -6.88
CA ILE A 87 -15.12 -9.01 -5.68
C ILE A 87 -14.62 -7.58 -5.43
N LEU A 88 -15.54 -6.66 -5.22
CA LEU A 88 -15.18 -5.28 -4.90
C LEU A 88 -14.57 -5.22 -3.49
N PRO A 89 -13.35 -4.66 -3.33
CA PRO A 89 -12.68 -4.58 -2.02
C PRO A 89 -13.54 -3.98 -0.91
N GLY A 90 -14.38 -2.97 -1.23
CA GLY A 90 -15.29 -2.36 -0.27
C GLY A 90 -16.37 -3.30 0.30
N THR A 91 -16.63 -4.44 -0.35
CA THR A 91 -17.55 -5.47 0.17
C THR A 91 -16.85 -6.49 1.07
N LEU A 92 -15.49 -6.52 1.00
CA LEU A 92 -14.66 -7.46 1.75
C LEU A 92 -14.24 -6.91 3.12
N PHE A 93 -13.91 -5.63 3.20
CA PHE A 93 -13.43 -4.98 4.42
C PHE A 93 -14.57 -4.24 5.13
N ARG A 94 -15.51 -5.00 5.70
CA ARG A 94 -16.63 -4.42 6.45
C ARG A 94 -16.20 -4.07 7.87
N ARG A 95 -16.76 -2.98 8.40
CA ARG A 95 -16.48 -2.54 9.77
C ARG A 95 -16.82 -3.61 10.82
N ASP A 96 -17.87 -4.38 10.59
CA ASP A 96 -18.36 -5.41 11.51
C ASP A 96 -17.47 -6.66 11.56
N ASP A 97 -16.54 -6.81 10.62
CA ASP A 97 -15.62 -7.95 10.54
C ASP A 97 -14.32 -7.76 11.35
N VAL A 98 -14.13 -6.60 11.94
CA VAL A 98 -12.88 -6.24 12.65
C VAL A 98 -12.55 -7.25 13.77
N ALA A 99 -13.56 -7.73 14.50
CA ALA A 99 -13.33 -8.70 15.58
C ALA A 99 -12.74 -10.03 15.08
N GLY A 100 -13.24 -10.53 13.93
CA GLY A 100 -12.70 -11.74 13.28
C GLY A 100 -11.26 -11.53 12.81
N TYR A 101 -10.94 -10.36 12.25
CA TYR A 101 -9.58 -10.01 11.85
C TYR A 101 -8.63 -9.96 13.04
N LEU A 102 -9.04 -9.37 14.16
CA LEU A 102 -8.20 -9.28 15.36
C LEU A 102 -7.81 -10.67 15.89
N THR A 103 -8.71 -11.64 15.90
CA THR A 103 -8.38 -13.03 16.30
C THR A 103 -7.30 -13.63 15.40
N ASN A 104 -7.36 -13.38 14.08
CA ASN A 104 -6.34 -13.85 13.14
C ASN A 104 -5.01 -13.10 13.32
N LEU A 105 -5.07 -11.80 13.62
CA LEU A 105 -3.88 -10.99 13.92
C LEU A 105 -3.16 -11.49 15.17
N ASP A 106 -3.86 -11.77 16.25
CA ASP A 106 -3.26 -12.29 17.49
C ASP A 106 -2.49 -13.59 17.23
N ARG A 107 -3.08 -14.54 16.48
CA ARG A 107 -2.40 -15.79 16.09
C ARG A 107 -1.15 -15.54 15.25
N ALA A 108 -1.22 -14.60 14.29
CA ALA A 108 -0.08 -14.25 13.45
C ALA A 108 1.06 -13.62 14.25
N LEU A 109 0.73 -12.79 15.24
CA LEU A 109 1.69 -12.16 16.15
C LEU A 109 2.35 -13.20 17.06
N GLU A 110 1.58 -14.10 17.66
CA GLU A 110 2.12 -15.19 18.48
C GLU A 110 3.07 -16.11 17.71
N GLN A 111 2.72 -16.47 16.47
CA GLN A 111 3.60 -17.27 15.61
C GLN A 111 4.88 -16.53 15.26
N THR A 112 4.80 -15.22 14.96
CA THR A 112 5.97 -14.41 14.66
C THR A 112 6.90 -14.29 15.86
N THR A 113 6.37 -14.07 17.05
CA THR A 113 7.17 -14.01 18.28
C THR A 113 7.76 -15.35 18.67
N ALA A 114 7.08 -16.47 18.37
CA ALA A 114 7.66 -17.81 18.55
C ALA A 114 8.88 -18.04 17.63
N GLU A 115 8.85 -17.51 16.39
CA GLU A 115 10.00 -17.55 15.47
C GLU A 115 11.15 -16.66 15.93
N LEU A 116 10.86 -15.48 16.49
CA LEU A 116 11.88 -14.55 16.99
C LEU A 116 12.60 -15.09 18.22
N GLY A 117 11.90 -15.82 19.11
CA GLY A 117 12.46 -16.31 20.36
C GLY A 117 12.67 -15.18 21.38
N SER A 118 13.70 -15.33 22.26
CA SER A 118 13.91 -14.43 23.39
C SER A 118 14.81 -13.22 23.10
N SER A 119 15.69 -13.31 22.12
CA SER A 119 16.63 -12.23 21.76
C SER A 119 17.24 -12.48 20.39
N GLY A 120 17.69 -11.41 19.74
CA GLY A 120 18.37 -11.49 18.46
C GLY A 120 18.61 -10.11 17.85
N SER A 121 19.01 -10.12 16.58
CA SER A 121 19.14 -8.92 15.74
C SER A 121 18.35 -9.14 14.46
N LEU A 122 17.67 -8.10 13.97
CA LEU A 122 16.84 -8.18 12.77
C LEU A 122 16.84 -6.85 12.00
N ASP A 123 16.36 -6.91 10.76
CA ASP A 123 15.95 -5.72 10.01
C ASP A 123 14.44 -5.48 10.23
N VAL A 124 14.08 -4.23 10.51
CA VAL A 124 12.68 -3.84 10.80
C VAL A 124 11.77 -4.14 9.61
N PHE A 125 12.20 -3.83 8.39
CA PHE A 125 11.37 -3.99 7.20
C PHE A 125 11.25 -5.46 6.77
N ASP A 126 12.26 -6.29 7.03
CA ASP A 126 12.15 -7.75 6.83
C ASP A 126 11.18 -8.37 7.83
N LEU A 127 11.26 -7.97 9.12
CA LEU A 127 10.30 -8.41 10.14
C LEU A 127 8.87 -8.03 9.74
N THR A 128 8.65 -6.75 9.43
CA THR A 128 7.29 -6.27 9.13
C THR A 128 6.76 -6.81 7.82
N ARG A 129 7.61 -7.10 6.83
CA ARG A 129 7.22 -7.79 5.59
C ARG A 129 6.72 -9.21 5.89
N ARG A 130 7.50 -10.00 6.65
CA ARG A 130 7.10 -11.35 7.05
C ARG A 130 5.81 -11.35 7.87
N LEU A 131 5.71 -10.44 8.84
CA LEU A 131 4.51 -10.27 9.66
C LEU A 131 3.30 -9.83 8.83
N GLY A 132 3.48 -8.88 7.89
CA GLY A 132 2.44 -8.43 6.98
C GLY A 132 1.88 -9.56 6.12
N HIS A 133 2.76 -10.39 5.53
CA HIS A 133 2.32 -11.59 4.82
C HIS A 133 1.49 -12.50 5.73
N ARG A 134 1.97 -12.78 6.94
CA ARG A 134 1.28 -13.69 7.86
C ARG A 134 -0.09 -13.17 8.27
N MET A 135 -0.19 -11.90 8.64
CA MET A 135 -1.47 -11.27 9.02
C MET A 135 -2.48 -11.31 7.88
N GLY A 136 -2.04 -10.99 6.66
CA GLY A 136 -2.90 -11.01 5.48
C GLY A 136 -3.36 -12.43 5.13
N LEU A 137 -2.43 -13.36 4.99
CA LEU A 137 -2.74 -14.75 4.64
C LEU A 137 -3.64 -15.42 5.67
N ALA A 138 -3.44 -15.14 6.97
CA ALA A 138 -4.34 -15.59 8.03
C ALA A 138 -5.78 -15.07 7.86
N SER A 139 -5.94 -13.91 7.21
CA SER A 139 -7.24 -13.24 7.10
C SER A 139 -8.02 -13.61 5.83
N TRP A 140 -7.33 -13.88 4.69
CA TRP A 140 -8.03 -14.08 3.41
C TRP A 140 -7.52 -15.19 2.50
N ALA A 141 -6.53 -15.99 2.91
CA ALA A 141 -6.01 -17.07 2.08
C ALA A 141 -6.47 -18.47 2.53
N GLY A 142 -7.31 -18.53 3.55
CA GLY A 142 -7.91 -19.76 4.04
C GLY A 142 -7.10 -20.51 5.10
N PRO A 143 -7.66 -21.58 5.64
CA PRO A 143 -7.05 -22.35 6.73
C PRO A 143 -5.66 -22.90 6.39
N GLY A 144 -4.70 -22.73 7.29
CA GLY A 144 -3.34 -23.23 7.14
C GLY A 144 -2.40 -22.39 6.26
N SER A 145 -2.88 -21.29 5.65
CA SER A 145 -2.06 -20.46 4.75
C SER A 145 -1.03 -19.59 5.49
N ALA A 146 -1.19 -19.38 6.78
CA ALA A 146 -0.30 -18.51 7.58
C ALA A 146 0.72 -19.30 8.44
N VAL A 147 0.84 -20.62 8.25
CA VAL A 147 1.67 -21.49 9.10
C VAL A 147 2.57 -22.42 8.31
N GLY A 148 3.74 -22.73 8.86
CA GLY A 148 4.67 -23.74 8.36
C GLY A 148 5.11 -23.51 6.92
N GLU A 149 5.43 -24.57 6.21
CA GLU A 149 5.94 -24.54 4.83
C GLU A 149 4.97 -23.87 3.85
N THR A 150 3.66 -24.04 4.07
CA THR A 150 2.64 -23.38 3.22
C THR A 150 2.77 -21.86 3.29
N PHE A 151 2.96 -21.31 4.49
CA PHE A 151 3.22 -19.88 4.66
C PHE A 151 4.49 -19.43 3.94
N ASP A 152 5.59 -20.17 4.12
CA ASP A 152 6.87 -19.80 3.50
C ASP A 152 6.82 -19.85 1.97
N ARG A 153 6.08 -20.81 1.40
CA ARG A 153 5.84 -20.90 -0.05
C ARG A 153 5.02 -19.71 -0.56
N LEU A 154 3.91 -19.39 0.11
CA LEU A 154 3.08 -18.24 -0.24
C LEU A 154 3.84 -16.92 -0.11
N ALA A 155 4.58 -16.72 0.98
CA ALA A 155 5.38 -15.50 1.18
C ALA A 155 6.39 -15.30 0.03
N ARG A 156 7.14 -16.34 -0.36
CA ARG A 156 8.07 -16.28 -1.52
C ARG A 156 7.35 -16.00 -2.83
N ALA A 157 6.20 -16.61 -3.05
CA ALA A 157 5.41 -16.35 -4.27
C ALA A 157 4.94 -14.90 -4.32
N PHE A 158 4.44 -14.36 -3.21
CA PHE A 158 4.01 -12.97 -3.12
C PHE A 158 5.17 -11.98 -3.18
N ASP A 159 6.35 -12.30 -2.67
CA ASP A 159 7.57 -11.51 -2.87
C ASP A 159 7.93 -11.40 -4.36
N THR A 160 7.74 -12.47 -5.12
CA THR A 160 7.96 -12.46 -6.59
C THR A 160 6.91 -11.62 -7.32
N LEU A 161 5.66 -11.67 -6.87
CA LEU A 161 4.55 -10.91 -7.47
C LEU A 161 4.58 -9.42 -7.08
N ASP A 162 5.21 -9.06 -5.95
CA ASP A 162 5.35 -7.67 -5.53
C ASP A 162 6.15 -6.85 -6.55
N GLY A 163 5.58 -5.74 -6.95
CA GLY A 163 6.19 -4.87 -7.96
C GLY A 163 7.08 -3.77 -7.40
N ALA A 164 7.10 -3.55 -6.07
CA ALA A 164 7.71 -2.36 -5.48
C ALA A 164 9.15 -2.12 -5.94
N ASP A 165 10.00 -3.15 -5.90
CA ASP A 165 11.40 -3.03 -6.32
C ASP A 165 11.56 -2.95 -7.85
N ALA A 166 10.71 -3.62 -8.63
CA ALA A 166 10.78 -3.59 -10.08
C ALA A 166 10.38 -2.22 -10.66
N PHE A 167 9.35 -1.57 -10.07
CA PHE A 167 8.85 -0.29 -10.54
C PHE A 167 9.81 0.90 -10.33
N VAL A 168 10.87 0.73 -9.55
CA VAL A 168 11.91 1.77 -9.37
C VAL A 168 13.16 1.53 -10.24
N HIS A 169 13.16 0.44 -11.04
CA HIS A 169 14.27 0.04 -11.89
C HIS A 169 13.78 -0.30 -13.30
N PRO A 170 13.94 0.61 -14.30
CA PRO A 170 13.50 0.37 -15.68
C PRO A 170 14.04 -0.93 -16.28
N ASP A 171 15.30 -1.28 -16.00
CA ASP A 171 15.94 -2.52 -16.47
C ASP A 171 15.26 -3.77 -15.88
N ALA A 172 14.86 -3.72 -14.61
CA ALA A 172 14.11 -4.81 -13.99
C ALA A 172 12.73 -4.97 -14.64
N MET A 173 12.03 -3.87 -14.92
CA MET A 173 10.77 -3.91 -15.65
C MET A 173 10.93 -4.43 -17.07
N ALA A 174 11.98 -4.03 -17.77
CA ALA A 174 12.32 -4.55 -19.09
C ALA A 174 12.61 -6.07 -19.06
N ALA A 175 13.33 -6.55 -18.05
CA ALA A 175 13.59 -7.97 -17.85
C ALA A 175 12.31 -8.78 -17.58
N VAL A 176 11.39 -8.26 -16.76
CA VAL A 176 10.05 -8.86 -16.54
C VAL A 176 9.30 -8.99 -17.86
N ALA A 177 9.27 -7.94 -18.67
CA ALA A 177 8.61 -7.94 -19.97
C ALA A 177 9.30 -8.93 -20.96
N ALA A 178 10.64 -8.90 -21.05
CA ALA A 178 11.43 -9.76 -21.95
C ALA A 178 11.27 -11.25 -21.62
N SER A 179 11.13 -11.60 -20.32
CA SER A 179 10.86 -12.97 -19.88
C SER A 179 9.40 -13.41 -20.09
N ASN A 180 8.55 -12.53 -20.61
CA ASN A 180 7.11 -12.71 -20.67
C ASN A 180 6.52 -13.06 -19.29
N LYS A 181 6.99 -12.39 -18.22
CA LYS A 181 6.54 -12.55 -16.84
C LYS A 181 6.60 -14.02 -16.35
N ARG A 182 7.65 -14.75 -16.73
CA ARG A 182 7.74 -16.19 -16.43
C ARG A 182 7.79 -16.48 -14.94
N ALA A 183 8.55 -15.70 -14.18
CA ALA A 183 8.66 -15.87 -12.73
C ALA A 183 7.34 -15.56 -12.04
N GLU A 184 6.67 -14.48 -12.48
CA GLU A 184 5.39 -14.04 -11.97
C GLU A 184 4.27 -15.07 -12.26
N ARG A 185 4.27 -15.69 -13.44
CA ARG A 185 3.33 -16.78 -13.75
C ARG A 185 3.56 -17.99 -12.85
N ALA A 186 4.81 -18.43 -12.68
CA ALA A 186 5.10 -19.53 -11.79
C ALA A 186 4.70 -19.24 -10.34
N ALA A 187 4.92 -18.02 -9.86
CA ALA A 187 4.49 -17.60 -8.55
C ALA A 187 2.95 -17.56 -8.42
N LEU A 188 2.25 -17.10 -9.45
CA LEU A 188 0.79 -17.09 -9.47
C LEU A 188 0.19 -18.50 -9.50
N ASP A 189 0.80 -19.42 -10.25
CA ASP A 189 0.42 -20.84 -10.28
C ASP A 189 0.62 -21.48 -8.89
N GLU A 190 1.71 -21.18 -8.21
CA GLU A 190 1.96 -21.62 -6.83
C GLU A 190 0.89 -21.13 -5.84
N VAL A 191 0.53 -19.85 -5.92
CA VAL A 191 -0.58 -19.30 -5.12
C VAL A 191 -1.89 -20.02 -5.45
N ALA A 192 -2.18 -20.25 -6.75
CA ALA A 192 -3.40 -20.91 -7.19
C ALA A 192 -3.52 -22.35 -6.65
N ASP A 193 -2.43 -23.12 -6.70
CA ASP A 193 -2.39 -24.49 -6.18
C ASP A 193 -2.65 -24.56 -4.68
N ILE A 194 -2.01 -23.67 -3.92
CA ILE A 194 -2.14 -23.61 -2.45
C ILE A 194 -3.55 -23.18 -2.05
N VAL A 195 -4.08 -22.12 -2.68
CA VAL A 195 -5.45 -21.63 -2.39
C VAL A 195 -6.49 -22.66 -2.80
N ALA A 196 -6.34 -23.32 -3.95
CA ALA A 196 -7.22 -24.40 -4.36
C ALA A 196 -7.24 -25.57 -3.35
N ALA A 197 -6.09 -25.91 -2.75
CA ALA A 197 -6.03 -26.90 -1.68
C ALA A 197 -6.73 -26.40 -0.40
N ALA A 198 -6.63 -25.11 -0.07
CA ALA A 198 -7.36 -24.51 1.05
C ALA A 198 -8.89 -24.53 0.83
N VAL A 199 -9.35 -24.21 -0.38
CA VAL A 199 -10.78 -24.28 -0.75
C VAL A 199 -11.32 -25.72 -0.65
N ARG A 200 -10.57 -26.70 -1.15
CA ARG A 200 -10.98 -28.12 -1.02
C ARG A 200 -11.13 -28.56 0.43
N ARG A 201 -10.22 -28.13 1.32
CA ARG A 201 -10.37 -28.40 2.77
C ARG A 201 -11.58 -27.69 3.36
N TRP A 202 -11.77 -26.44 2.99
CA TRP A 202 -12.93 -25.65 3.39
C TRP A 202 -14.26 -26.35 3.03
N ASP A 203 -14.39 -26.81 1.79
CA ASP A 203 -15.57 -27.49 1.30
C ASP A 203 -15.77 -28.86 1.99
N ALA A 204 -14.69 -29.60 2.31
CA ALA A 204 -14.76 -30.91 2.95
C ALA A 204 -15.16 -30.83 4.44
N ASP A 205 -14.74 -29.78 5.13
CA ASP A 205 -14.97 -29.61 6.57
C ASP A 205 -16.30 -28.86 6.85
N ASP A 206 -17.11 -28.57 5.82
CA ASP A 206 -18.35 -27.77 5.90
C ASP A 206 -18.18 -26.50 6.73
N MET A 207 -17.04 -25.83 6.54
CA MET A 207 -16.65 -24.65 7.31
C MET A 207 -17.59 -23.49 7.00
N ASN A 208 -18.36 -23.05 7.97
CA ASN A 208 -19.25 -21.90 7.89
C ASN A 208 -18.64 -20.71 8.65
N ASP A 209 -17.49 -20.20 8.17
CA ASP A 209 -16.89 -19.01 8.71
C ASP A 209 -17.33 -17.79 7.89
N GLN A 210 -17.88 -16.80 8.56
CA GLN A 210 -18.31 -15.53 7.96
C GLN A 210 -17.13 -14.59 7.71
N GLY A 211 -15.89 -15.06 7.89
CA GLY A 211 -14.66 -14.31 7.64
C GLY A 211 -14.45 -13.95 6.17
N LEU A 212 -13.37 -13.26 5.90
CA LEU A 212 -13.08 -12.74 4.57
C LEU A 212 -12.88 -13.85 3.54
N PHE A 213 -12.20 -14.93 3.91
CA PHE A 213 -12.00 -16.08 3.02
C PHE A 213 -13.34 -16.74 2.65
N GLY A 214 -14.24 -16.98 3.63
CA GLY A 214 -15.56 -17.53 3.38
C GLY A 214 -16.36 -16.70 2.38
N ARG A 215 -16.36 -15.37 2.51
CA ARG A 215 -17.05 -14.49 1.54
C ARG A 215 -16.46 -14.54 0.13
N ILE A 216 -15.14 -14.69 0.00
CA ILE A 216 -14.51 -14.89 -1.31
C ILE A 216 -15.00 -16.21 -1.90
N VAL A 217 -14.98 -17.29 -1.13
CA VAL A 217 -15.47 -18.63 -1.56
C VAL A 217 -16.93 -18.57 -1.98
N ASP A 218 -17.79 -17.94 -1.18
CA ASP A 218 -19.23 -17.81 -1.45
C ASP A 218 -19.52 -17.01 -2.73
N ALA A 219 -18.75 -15.96 -2.98
CA ALA A 219 -18.93 -15.13 -4.18
C ALA A 219 -18.67 -15.90 -5.49
N TRP A 220 -17.92 -17.00 -5.42
CA TRP A 220 -17.61 -17.87 -6.56
C TRP A 220 -18.45 -19.16 -6.57
N SER A 221 -19.38 -19.36 -5.62
CA SER A 221 -20.13 -20.60 -5.44
C SER A 221 -20.95 -21.04 -6.66
N SER A 222 -21.42 -20.09 -7.48
CA SER A 222 -22.22 -20.36 -8.68
C SER A 222 -21.39 -20.71 -9.93
N GLN A 223 -20.07 -20.68 -9.85
CA GLN A 223 -19.19 -20.94 -10.99
C GLN A 223 -18.82 -22.43 -11.09
N PRO A 224 -18.52 -22.95 -12.31
CA PRO A 224 -17.96 -24.28 -12.49
C PRO A 224 -16.69 -24.48 -11.65
N PRO A 225 -16.42 -25.71 -11.14
CA PRO A 225 -15.35 -25.97 -10.17
C PRO A 225 -13.97 -25.40 -10.55
N ASP A 226 -13.52 -25.59 -11.80
CA ASP A 226 -12.21 -25.12 -12.24
C ASP A 226 -12.13 -23.59 -12.29
N ILE A 227 -13.20 -22.94 -12.78
CA ILE A 227 -13.32 -21.48 -12.82
C ILE A 227 -13.39 -20.94 -11.39
N ARG A 228 -14.15 -21.60 -10.52
CA ARG A 228 -14.30 -21.23 -9.10
C ARG A 228 -12.95 -21.23 -8.38
N LEU A 229 -12.21 -22.34 -8.44
CA LEU A 229 -10.93 -22.46 -7.74
C LEU A 229 -9.91 -21.39 -8.19
N ARG A 230 -9.81 -21.21 -9.51
CA ARG A 230 -8.88 -20.21 -10.09
C ARG A 230 -9.31 -18.78 -9.74
N GLY A 231 -10.61 -18.47 -9.80
CA GLY A 231 -11.16 -17.17 -9.48
C GLY A 231 -10.94 -16.78 -8.02
N ILE A 232 -11.16 -17.70 -7.09
CA ILE A 232 -10.87 -17.50 -5.66
C ILE A 232 -9.38 -17.21 -5.46
N ALA A 233 -8.49 -18.01 -6.07
CA ALA A 233 -7.07 -17.83 -5.94
C ALA A 233 -6.59 -16.46 -6.47
N PHE A 234 -7.15 -15.99 -7.57
CA PHE A 234 -6.80 -14.70 -8.16
C PHE A 234 -7.36 -13.52 -7.37
N ASP A 235 -8.55 -13.65 -6.77
CA ASP A 235 -9.07 -12.64 -5.84
C ASP A 235 -8.20 -12.55 -4.59
N VAL A 236 -7.80 -13.69 -3.99
CA VAL A 236 -6.86 -13.75 -2.87
C VAL A 236 -5.52 -13.08 -3.25
N ALA A 237 -4.98 -13.42 -4.43
CA ALA A 237 -3.71 -12.86 -4.90
C ALA A 237 -3.78 -11.34 -5.07
N LEU A 238 -4.82 -10.80 -5.71
CA LEU A 238 -4.97 -9.36 -5.91
C LEU A 238 -5.17 -8.61 -4.59
N ILE A 239 -5.97 -9.14 -3.66
CA ILE A 239 -6.15 -8.54 -2.33
C ILE A 239 -4.80 -8.49 -1.60
N HIS A 240 -4.04 -9.57 -1.64
CA HIS A 240 -2.76 -9.66 -0.94
C HIS A 240 -1.73 -8.70 -1.52
N ILE A 241 -1.55 -8.68 -2.84
CA ILE A 241 -0.62 -7.76 -3.54
C ILE A 241 -0.99 -6.30 -3.27
N ALA A 242 -2.28 -5.94 -3.34
CA ALA A 242 -2.74 -4.58 -3.11
C ALA A 242 -2.54 -4.09 -1.66
N SER A 243 -2.48 -5.02 -0.69
CA SER A 243 -2.54 -4.70 0.74
C SER A 243 -1.19 -4.82 1.43
N MET A 244 -0.44 -5.91 1.21
CA MET A 244 0.61 -6.33 2.14
C MET A 244 1.88 -5.52 2.05
N SER A 245 2.33 -5.15 0.86
CA SER A 245 3.49 -4.29 0.69
C SER A 245 3.33 -2.96 1.44
N ASN A 246 2.17 -2.32 1.26
CA ASN A 246 1.84 -1.06 1.91
C ASN A 246 1.74 -1.19 3.43
N LEU A 247 1.03 -2.22 3.93
CA LEU A 247 0.87 -2.46 5.36
C LEU A 247 2.21 -2.78 6.02
N ALA A 248 3.02 -3.63 5.41
CA ALA A 248 4.33 -4.00 5.92
C ALA A 248 5.26 -2.79 6.05
N ALA A 249 5.33 -1.97 4.98
CA ALA A 249 6.14 -0.75 4.99
C ALA A 249 5.63 0.27 6.02
N ALA A 250 4.32 0.51 6.08
CA ALA A 250 3.72 1.44 7.06
C ALA A 250 3.98 0.98 8.51
N LEU A 251 3.88 -0.32 8.78
CA LEU A 251 4.23 -0.88 10.10
C LEU A 251 5.72 -0.70 10.39
N GLY A 252 6.60 -0.93 9.41
CA GLY A 252 8.04 -0.67 9.57
C GLY A 252 8.32 0.76 10.00
N TRP A 253 7.70 1.73 9.33
CA TRP A 253 7.89 3.14 9.65
C TRP A 253 7.37 3.51 11.03
N VAL A 254 6.21 3.03 11.44
CA VAL A 254 5.71 3.35 12.80
C VAL A 254 6.59 2.74 13.90
N LEU A 255 7.21 1.58 13.65
CA LEU A 255 8.20 1.03 14.60
C LEU A 255 9.47 1.91 14.65
N VAL A 256 9.98 2.35 13.49
CA VAL A 256 11.15 3.24 13.41
C VAL A 256 10.87 4.56 14.14
N ASP A 257 9.75 5.22 13.83
CA ASP A 257 9.39 6.51 14.43
C ASP A 257 9.20 6.40 15.94
N LEU A 258 8.52 5.35 16.44
CA LEU A 258 8.33 5.15 17.87
C LEU A 258 9.64 4.87 18.63
N LEU A 259 10.59 4.16 18.02
CA LEU A 259 11.91 3.92 18.62
C LEU A 259 12.73 5.22 18.78
N GLU A 260 12.48 6.23 17.93
CA GLU A 260 13.10 7.55 18.03
C GLU A 260 12.33 8.52 18.95
N HIS A 261 11.10 8.16 19.37
CA HIS A 261 10.24 8.98 20.23
C HIS A 261 9.86 8.26 21.53
N PRO A 262 10.81 8.12 22.51
CA PRO A 262 10.62 7.29 23.70
C PRO A 262 9.38 7.66 24.55
N ALA A 263 9.01 8.93 24.57
CA ALA A 263 7.83 9.37 25.34
C ALA A 263 6.51 8.86 24.73
N HIS A 264 6.41 8.82 23.39
CA HIS A 264 5.26 8.24 22.70
C HIS A 264 5.26 6.71 22.82
N LEU A 265 6.42 6.09 22.65
CA LEU A 265 6.59 4.64 22.82
C LEU A 265 6.13 4.18 24.21
N ALA A 266 6.54 4.88 25.28
CA ALA A 266 6.13 4.53 26.65
C ALA A 266 4.60 4.59 26.84
N ARG A 267 3.91 5.56 26.24
CA ARG A 267 2.45 5.65 26.28
C ARG A 267 1.78 4.53 25.49
N VAL A 268 2.30 4.21 24.30
CA VAL A 268 1.78 3.08 23.47
C VAL A 268 1.92 1.75 24.24
N VAL A 269 3.07 1.51 24.86
CA VAL A 269 3.30 0.31 25.72
C VAL A 269 2.36 0.30 26.94
N ALA A 270 2.04 1.46 27.49
CA ALA A 270 1.07 1.61 28.58
C ALA A 270 -0.41 1.42 28.14
N GLY A 271 -0.67 1.18 26.85
CA GLY A 271 -2.00 0.88 26.32
C GLY A 271 -2.77 2.07 25.75
N ASP A 272 -2.11 3.17 25.44
CA ASP A 272 -2.74 4.33 24.76
C ASP A 272 -3.00 3.98 23.28
N THR A 273 -4.12 3.29 23.03
CA THR A 273 -4.48 2.82 21.67
C THR A 273 -4.85 3.95 20.73
N ASP A 274 -5.38 5.08 21.23
CA ASP A 274 -5.66 6.26 20.42
C ASP A 274 -4.37 6.88 19.90
N LEU A 275 -3.37 7.04 20.77
CA LEU A 275 -2.04 7.48 20.37
C LEU A 275 -1.39 6.50 19.37
N ALA A 276 -1.50 5.19 19.60
CA ALA A 276 -0.95 4.18 18.70
C ALA A 276 -1.54 4.33 17.27
N GLN A 277 -2.84 4.54 17.14
CA GLN A 277 -3.46 4.81 15.83
C GLN A 277 -3.00 6.13 15.21
N ARG A 278 -2.83 7.17 16.01
CA ARG A 278 -2.32 8.47 15.53
C ARG A 278 -0.88 8.37 15.05
N CYS A 279 -0.02 7.61 15.75
CA CYS A 279 1.33 7.30 15.29
C CYS A 279 1.30 6.53 13.96
N ALA A 280 0.44 5.52 13.82
CA ALA A 280 0.27 4.78 12.58
C ALA A 280 -0.17 5.67 11.41
N LEU A 281 -1.09 6.60 11.63
CA LEU A 281 -1.53 7.57 10.62
C LEU A 281 -0.40 8.49 10.19
N GLU A 282 0.35 9.03 11.14
CA GLU A 282 1.42 9.98 10.87
C GLU A 282 2.60 9.35 10.15
N SER A 283 3.07 8.19 10.62
CA SER A 283 4.13 7.45 9.94
C SER A 283 3.73 7.04 8.53
N THR A 284 2.47 6.57 8.35
CA THR A 284 1.95 6.26 7.01
C THR A 284 1.92 7.49 6.12
N ARG A 285 1.48 8.65 6.62
CA ARG A 285 1.43 9.90 5.86
C ARG A 285 2.80 10.34 5.35
N LEU A 286 3.82 10.28 6.21
CA LEU A 286 5.19 10.69 5.86
C LEU A 286 5.88 9.70 4.92
N ALA A 287 5.64 8.41 5.11
CA ALA A 287 6.21 7.36 4.27
C ALA A 287 5.42 7.11 2.97
N GLN A 288 4.26 7.77 2.79
CA GLN A 288 3.43 7.64 1.61
C GLN A 288 4.15 8.18 0.38
N ARG A 289 4.27 7.34 -0.66
CA ARG A 289 4.95 7.67 -1.92
C ARG A 289 4.01 7.59 -3.13
N SER A 290 2.70 7.41 -2.88
CA SER A 290 1.75 7.17 -3.96
C SER A 290 1.64 8.34 -4.93
N ILE A 291 1.77 8.01 -6.21
CA ILE A 291 1.17 8.78 -7.27
C ILE A 291 -0.33 8.43 -7.31
N MET A 292 -1.16 9.40 -7.02
CA MET A 292 -2.60 9.28 -7.25
C MET A 292 -2.85 9.60 -8.71
N SER A 293 -3.41 8.65 -9.45
CA SER A 293 -3.55 8.75 -10.90
C SER A 293 -4.92 8.33 -11.39
N ARG A 294 -5.36 8.93 -12.51
CA ARG A 294 -6.62 8.61 -13.18
C ARG A 294 -6.40 8.65 -14.68
N THR A 295 -6.64 7.55 -15.37
CA THR A 295 -6.57 7.49 -16.84
C THR A 295 -7.83 8.10 -17.44
N VAL A 296 -7.67 9.07 -18.30
CA VAL A 296 -8.77 9.74 -19.00
C VAL A 296 -9.32 8.82 -20.09
N LEU A 297 -10.61 8.46 -19.96
CA LEU A 297 -11.33 7.57 -20.88
C LEU A 297 -12.16 8.36 -21.91
N SER A 298 -12.62 9.54 -21.54
CA SER A 298 -13.30 10.50 -22.41
C SER A 298 -12.86 11.92 -22.03
N PRO A 299 -12.95 12.92 -22.93
CA PRO A 299 -12.46 14.26 -22.65
C PRO A 299 -13.00 14.81 -21.33
N VAL A 300 -12.11 15.33 -20.49
CA VAL A 300 -12.44 15.97 -19.20
C VAL A 300 -11.81 17.35 -19.12
N SER A 301 -12.40 18.19 -18.28
CA SER A 301 -11.85 19.48 -17.90
C SER A 301 -11.27 19.38 -16.47
N LEU A 302 -10.00 19.73 -16.32
CA LEU A 302 -9.35 19.88 -15.01
C LEU A 302 -9.27 21.37 -14.68
N ASP A 303 -10.02 21.77 -13.67
CA ASP A 303 -9.99 23.14 -13.15
C ASP A 303 -8.85 23.28 -12.12
N THR A 304 -7.99 24.28 -12.30
CA THR A 304 -6.86 24.55 -11.39
C THR A 304 -7.01 25.88 -10.64
N GLY A 305 -8.18 26.50 -10.77
CA GLY A 305 -8.51 27.82 -10.24
C GLY A 305 -8.36 28.92 -11.28
N ASP A 306 -7.15 29.15 -11.76
CA ASP A 306 -6.87 30.20 -12.75
C ASP A 306 -7.11 29.72 -14.19
N ILE A 307 -6.90 28.45 -14.45
CA ILE A 307 -6.97 27.86 -15.79
C ILE A 307 -7.74 26.53 -15.73
N SER A 308 -8.58 26.31 -16.73
CA SER A 308 -9.23 25.03 -16.97
C SER A 308 -8.57 24.31 -18.16
N TYR A 309 -7.94 23.16 -17.90
CA TYR A 309 -7.25 22.37 -18.92
C TYR A 309 -8.18 21.30 -19.50
N GLN A 310 -8.32 21.29 -20.84
CA GLN A 310 -8.99 20.19 -21.52
C GLN A 310 -8.01 19.03 -21.68
N VAL A 311 -8.31 17.88 -21.06
CA VAL A 311 -7.45 16.70 -21.06
C VAL A 311 -8.06 15.64 -21.97
N PRO A 312 -7.36 15.22 -23.05
CA PRO A 312 -7.87 14.24 -23.99
C PRO A 312 -7.80 12.81 -23.42
N PRO A 313 -8.57 11.86 -24.00
CA PRO A 313 -8.46 10.45 -23.68
C PRO A 313 -7.04 9.91 -23.90
N GLY A 314 -6.65 8.93 -23.08
CA GLY A 314 -5.32 8.31 -23.10
C GLY A 314 -4.28 9.03 -22.23
N TRP A 315 -4.56 10.22 -21.74
CA TRP A 315 -3.73 10.89 -20.75
C TRP A 315 -4.03 10.38 -19.34
N THR A 316 -3.05 10.52 -18.47
CA THR A 316 -3.21 10.25 -17.02
C THR A 316 -3.11 11.57 -16.26
N ILE A 317 -4.17 11.93 -15.53
CA ILE A 317 -4.12 13.04 -14.56
C ILE A 317 -3.56 12.49 -13.26
N ALA A 318 -2.60 13.18 -12.66
CA ALA A 318 -1.90 12.71 -11.48
C ALA A 318 -1.63 13.81 -10.45
N THR A 319 -1.49 13.38 -9.19
CA THR A 319 -0.88 14.16 -8.11
C THR A 319 0.01 13.25 -7.28
N LEU A 320 0.97 13.80 -6.55
CA LEU A 320 1.97 13.02 -5.83
C LEU A 320 1.86 13.29 -4.32
N LEU A 321 1.39 12.29 -3.58
CA LEU A 321 1.10 12.42 -2.15
C LEU A 321 2.32 12.84 -1.30
N PRO A 322 3.55 12.34 -1.50
CA PRO A 322 4.69 12.78 -0.69
C PRO A 322 4.92 14.30 -0.76
N LEU A 323 4.68 14.93 -1.92
CA LEU A 323 4.79 16.39 -2.02
C LEU A 323 3.64 17.10 -1.33
N LEU A 324 2.40 16.66 -1.55
CA LEU A 324 1.23 17.26 -0.92
C LEU A 324 1.28 17.10 0.61
N ASN A 325 1.57 15.90 1.08
CA ASN A 325 1.60 15.57 2.51
C ASN A 325 2.63 16.37 3.32
N THR A 326 3.68 16.86 2.68
CA THR A 326 4.78 17.54 3.37
C THR A 326 4.87 19.04 3.08
N SER A 327 4.23 19.54 2.00
CA SER A 327 4.37 20.93 1.57
C SER A 327 3.06 21.74 1.60
N ALA A 328 1.91 21.14 1.92
CA ALA A 328 0.62 21.84 1.92
C ALA A 328 0.49 22.90 3.04
N ALA A 329 1.24 22.76 4.12
CA ALA A 329 1.37 23.75 5.19
C ALA A 329 2.73 23.59 5.91
N PRO A 330 3.25 24.65 6.57
CA PRO A 330 4.46 24.56 7.39
C PRO A 330 4.35 23.50 8.49
N GLY A 331 5.45 22.78 8.75
CA GLY A 331 5.54 21.76 9.81
C GLY A 331 4.98 20.39 9.44
N LEU A 332 4.38 20.24 8.26
CA LEU A 332 3.90 18.93 7.78
C LEU A 332 5.04 17.97 7.42
N GLU A 333 6.26 18.46 7.24
CA GLU A 333 7.45 17.67 7.04
C GLU A 333 7.93 16.92 8.29
N ASN A 334 7.49 17.35 9.48
CA ASN A 334 7.87 16.78 10.77
C ASN A 334 6.88 15.69 11.21
N TRP A 335 7.39 14.66 11.90
CA TRP A 335 6.55 13.64 12.52
C TRP A 335 5.89 14.19 13.79
N ASP A 336 4.58 14.22 13.80
CA ASP A 336 3.76 14.74 14.91
C ASP A 336 2.39 14.04 14.94
N PRO A 337 2.22 12.98 15.74
CA PRO A 337 0.95 12.25 15.82
C PRO A 337 -0.19 13.08 16.47
N ASP A 338 0.13 14.17 17.19
CA ASP A 338 -0.89 15.01 17.82
C ASP A 338 -1.63 15.89 16.80
N ARG A 339 -1.14 15.96 15.56
CA ARG A 339 -1.91 16.57 14.44
C ARG A 339 -3.18 15.78 14.06
N TRP A 340 -3.35 14.55 14.54
CA TRP A 340 -4.51 13.73 14.24
C TRP A 340 -5.51 13.71 15.39
N THR A 341 -6.79 13.95 15.07
CA THR A 341 -7.91 13.69 15.98
C THR A 341 -8.73 12.55 15.37
N ARG A 342 -8.59 11.34 15.93
CA ARG A 342 -9.08 10.10 15.33
C ARG A 342 -8.43 9.89 13.95
N HIS A 343 -9.19 10.01 12.86
CA HIS A 343 -8.72 9.79 11.47
C HIS A 343 -8.65 11.10 10.66
N ARG A 344 -8.73 12.27 11.29
CA ARG A 344 -8.74 13.59 10.65
C ARG A 344 -7.64 14.47 11.23
N LEU A 345 -7.12 15.35 10.38
CA LEU A 345 -6.22 16.40 10.86
C LEU A 345 -6.97 17.36 11.79
N THR A 346 -6.35 17.68 12.92
CA THR A 346 -6.91 18.61 13.92
C THR A 346 -7.14 20.00 13.31
N ASP A 347 -6.15 20.47 12.54
CA ASP A 347 -6.14 21.78 11.89
C ASP A 347 -6.48 21.72 10.40
N GLU A 348 -7.33 20.77 9.97
CA GLU A 348 -7.75 20.61 8.58
C GLU A 348 -8.24 21.93 7.93
N LYS A 349 -8.88 22.80 8.75
CA LYS A 349 -9.37 24.11 8.30
C LYS A 349 -8.26 25.13 8.00
N ALA A 350 -7.05 24.89 8.48
CA ALA A 350 -5.89 25.74 8.19
C ALA A 350 -5.25 25.40 6.82
N LEU A 351 -5.60 24.27 6.22
CA LEU A 351 -5.16 23.89 4.88
C LEU A 351 -5.96 24.65 3.82
N PRO A 352 -5.32 25.03 2.70
CA PRO A 352 -6.02 25.58 1.53
C PRO A 352 -7.10 24.65 0.97
N SER A 353 -6.93 23.34 1.13
CA SER A 353 -7.94 22.31 0.89
C SER A 353 -7.65 21.08 1.76
N PRO A 354 -8.68 20.44 2.35
CA PRO A 354 -8.52 19.20 3.10
C PRO A 354 -8.08 18.02 2.21
N MET A 355 -8.21 18.15 0.89
CA MET A 355 -7.80 17.11 -0.08
C MET A 355 -6.29 17.04 -0.28
N LEU A 356 -5.50 17.98 0.26
CA LEU A 356 -4.05 18.04 0.08
C LEU A 356 -3.28 17.06 0.95
N VAL A 357 -3.82 16.67 2.11
CA VAL A 357 -3.10 15.83 3.09
C VAL A 357 -3.89 14.57 3.42
N THR A 358 -3.26 13.42 3.27
CA THR A 358 -3.90 12.13 3.57
C THR A 358 -2.89 11.02 3.84
N ALA A 359 -3.26 10.10 4.73
CA ALA A 359 -2.55 8.83 4.90
C ALA A 359 -3.15 7.71 4.03
N PHE A 360 -4.47 7.76 3.74
CA PHE A 360 -5.22 6.66 3.10
C PHE A 360 -6.08 7.08 1.90
N GLY A 361 -5.83 8.25 1.32
CA GLY A 361 -6.61 8.78 0.19
C GLY A 361 -7.92 9.45 0.61
N HIS A 362 -8.66 10.00 -0.37
CA HIS A 362 -9.88 10.76 -0.15
C HIS A 362 -11.07 10.22 -0.94
N GLY A 363 -12.27 10.43 -0.39
CA GLY A 363 -13.54 10.18 -1.06
C GLY A 363 -13.68 8.74 -1.57
N ARG A 364 -14.02 8.57 -2.84
CA ARG A 364 -14.14 7.25 -3.49
C ARG A 364 -12.81 6.53 -3.63
N HIS A 365 -11.71 7.22 -3.49
CA HIS A 365 -10.34 6.70 -3.58
C HIS A 365 -9.70 6.49 -2.20
N SER A 366 -10.47 6.58 -1.12
CA SER A 366 -10.02 6.16 0.22
C SER A 366 -9.71 4.67 0.23
N CYS A 367 -8.66 4.30 0.94
CA CYS A 367 -8.31 2.90 1.12
C CYS A 367 -9.43 2.13 1.85
N PRO A 368 -10.04 1.11 1.23
CA PRO A 368 -11.11 0.34 1.87
C PRO A 368 -10.61 -0.47 3.07
N ALA A 369 -9.31 -0.80 3.10
CA ALA A 369 -8.68 -1.56 4.16
C ALA A 369 -8.15 -0.67 5.31
N GLN A 370 -8.41 0.63 5.33
CA GLN A 370 -7.93 1.53 6.40
C GLN A 370 -8.26 1.03 7.81
N PRO A 371 -9.51 0.60 8.14
CA PRO A 371 -9.83 0.10 9.48
C PRO A 371 -9.02 -1.14 9.86
N PHE A 372 -8.86 -2.07 8.92
CA PHE A 372 -8.03 -3.27 9.09
C PHE A 372 -6.56 -2.88 9.30
N SER A 373 -6.01 -2.02 8.45
CA SER A 373 -4.60 -1.62 8.51
C SER A 373 -4.26 -0.94 9.84
N LEU A 374 -5.10 -0.02 10.32
CA LEU A 374 -4.90 0.65 11.59
C LEU A 374 -4.98 -0.33 12.77
N SER A 375 -5.94 -1.26 12.75
CA SER A 375 -6.05 -2.31 13.77
C SER A 375 -4.84 -3.23 13.76
N ALA A 376 -4.38 -3.65 12.57
CA ALA A 376 -3.21 -4.50 12.41
C ALA A 376 -1.93 -3.84 12.91
N MET A 377 -1.68 -2.58 12.53
CA MET A 377 -0.51 -1.83 13.00
C MET A 377 -0.56 -1.60 14.49
N THR A 378 -1.71 -1.22 15.04
CA THR A 378 -1.89 -1.02 16.50
C THR A 378 -1.63 -2.31 17.28
N ALA A 379 -2.22 -3.42 16.86
CA ALA A 379 -2.01 -4.72 17.50
C ALA A 379 -0.53 -5.15 17.41
N ALA A 380 0.09 -5.00 16.24
CA ALA A 380 1.47 -5.38 16.01
C ALA A 380 2.46 -4.57 16.87
N MET A 381 2.34 -3.24 16.88
CA MET A 381 3.25 -2.40 17.70
C MET A 381 3.05 -2.63 19.20
N THR A 382 1.79 -2.75 19.67
CA THR A 382 1.50 -3.03 21.07
C THR A 382 2.06 -4.39 21.50
N HIS A 383 1.88 -5.42 20.69
CA HIS A 383 2.39 -6.77 20.96
C HIS A 383 3.92 -6.81 20.96
N LEU A 384 4.56 -6.25 19.91
CA LEU A 384 6.02 -6.30 19.78
C LEU A 384 6.73 -5.49 20.86
N PHE A 385 6.31 -4.25 21.11
CA PHE A 385 6.91 -3.41 22.15
C PHE A 385 6.52 -3.80 23.57
N GLY A 386 5.37 -4.47 23.76
CA GLY A 386 4.99 -5.05 25.05
C GLY A 386 5.80 -6.30 25.40
N ARG A 387 6.35 -7.02 24.41
CA ARG A 387 7.12 -8.24 24.60
C ARG A 387 8.61 -8.04 24.54
N TYR A 388 9.09 -7.10 23.71
CA TYR A 388 10.50 -6.89 23.44
C TYR A 388 10.95 -5.47 23.76
N ARG A 389 12.12 -5.37 24.40
CA ARG A 389 12.92 -4.16 24.38
C ARG A 389 13.74 -4.18 23.10
N MET A 390 13.56 -3.16 22.27
CA MET A 390 14.22 -3.02 20.97
C MET A 390 15.18 -1.83 21.00
N THR A 391 16.38 -2.02 20.48
CA THR A 391 17.44 -0.99 20.42
C THR A 391 17.88 -0.80 18.98
N PRO A 392 17.61 0.34 18.35
CA PRO A 392 18.00 0.60 16.97
C PRO A 392 19.51 0.74 16.83
N SER A 393 20.05 0.30 15.68
CA SER A 393 21.48 0.45 15.34
C SER A 393 21.73 1.65 14.42
N TRP A 394 20.69 2.30 13.89
CA TRP A 394 20.84 3.50 13.08
C TRP A 394 21.06 4.75 13.96
N THR A 395 21.84 5.70 13.43
CA THR A 395 22.15 6.98 14.09
C THR A 395 21.52 8.18 13.39
N THR A 396 21.02 7.98 12.19
CA THR A 396 20.30 8.97 11.39
C THR A 396 18.97 8.35 10.96
N HIS A 397 17.90 9.14 11.03
CA HIS A 397 16.57 8.66 10.62
C HIS A 397 16.62 8.06 9.21
N PRO A 398 16.15 6.82 9.02
CA PRO A 398 16.11 6.18 7.72
C PRO A 398 15.25 6.98 6.73
N ARG A 399 15.49 6.80 5.44
CA ARG A 399 14.72 7.48 4.38
C ARG A 399 13.93 6.46 3.57
N PRO A 400 12.73 6.80 3.11
CA PRO A 400 12.02 5.98 2.13
C PRO A 400 12.82 5.88 0.82
N VAL A 401 12.70 4.75 0.09
CA VAL A 401 13.32 4.57 -1.23
C VAL A 401 13.01 5.78 -2.12
N PRO A 402 14.00 6.58 -2.54
CA PRO A 402 13.75 7.88 -3.17
C PRO A 402 13.13 7.75 -4.57
N ALA A 403 13.48 6.71 -5.32
CA ALA A 403 12.94 6.45 -6.65
C ALA A 403 11.48 5.95 -6.63
N GLN A 404 10.97 5.47 -5.48
CA GLN A 404 9.62 4.91 -5.42
C GLN A 404 8.56 6.02 -5.45
N ILE A 405 7.61 5.92 -6.38
CA ILE A 405 6.38 6.72 -6.45
C ILE A 405 5.15 5.82 -6.58
N GLY A 406 5.01 4.91 -5.63
CA GLY A 406 3.86 3.99 -5.54
C GLY A 406 3.74 3.41 -4.15
N GLY A 407 2.54 3.45 -3.57
CA GLY A 407 2.27 2.91 -2.25
C GLY A 407 3.06 3.58 -1.11
N VAL A 408 3.31 2.83 -0.05
CA VAL A 408 4.21 3.21 1.06
C VAL A 408 5.57 2.56 0.79
N ALA A 409 6.62 3.36 0.72
CA ALA A 409 7.95 2.84 0.47
C ALA A 409 8.59 2.27 1.73
N ARG A 410 9.35 1.19 1.60
CA ARG A 410 10.28 0.76 2.65
C ARG A 410 11.49 1.70 2.74
N ALA A 411 12.34 1.50 3.72
CA ALA A 411 13.59 2.25 3.82
C ALA A 411 14.56 1.93 2.68
N ASP A 412 15.36 2.92 2.29
CA ASP A 412 16.38 2.84 1.23
C ASP A 412 17.61 2.01 1.64
N GLY A 413 17.73 1.70 2.92
CA GLY A 413 18.83 0.89 3.46
C GLY A 413 18.37 0.06 4.66
N PRO A 414 19.25 -0.80 5.19
CA PRO A 414 18.90 -1.67 6.32
C PRO A 414 18.60 -0.88 7.60
N CYS A 415 17.47 -1.19 8.21
CA CYS A 415 17.03 -0.66 9.50
C CYS A 415 17.21 -1.74 10.59
N ARG A 416 18.46 -1.98 10.99
CA ARG A 416 18.79 -3.03 11.95
C ARG A 416 18.51 -2.60 13.38
N LEU A 417 18.03 -3.55 14.18
CA LEU A 417 17.88 -3.41 15.62
C LEU A 417 18.22 -4.71 16.34
N ASP A 418 18.61 -4.57 17.59
CA ASP A 418 18.73 -5.68 18.54
C ASP A 418 17.47 -5.73 19.41
N TYR A 419 17.03 -6.92 19.76
CA TYR A 419 15.87 -7.12 20.63
C TYR A 419 16.12 -8.18 21.69
N VAL A 420 15.47 -8.00 22.85
CA VAL A 420 15.47 -8.94 23.96
C VAL A 420 14.09 -8.91 24.61
N CYS A 421 13.59 -10.08 25.06
CA CYS A 421 12.36 -10.14 25.85
C CYS A 421 12.45 -9.21 27.07
N GLY A 422 11.42 -8.39 27.27
CA GLY A 422 11.28 -7.46 28.39
C GLY A 422 10.83 -8.12 29.68
#